data_49ed0532191f5e762bfd3f8903d296c5
#
_entry.id   49ed0532191f5e762bfd3f8903d296c5
#
_cell.length_a   1.000
_cell.length_b   1.000
_cell.length_c   1.000
_cell.angle_alpha   90.00
_cell.angle_beta   90.00
_cell.angle_gamma   90.00
#
_symmetry.space_group_name_H-M   'P 1'
#
loop_
_entity.id
_entity.type
_entity.pdbx_description
1 polymer ?
#
loop_
_entity_poly.entity_id
_entity_poly.type
_entity_poly.pdbx_seq_one_letter_code
_entity_poly.pdbx_strand_id
1 'polypeptide(L)'
;MKLILAVVALCLSVGFTLPAVAEIDATPQVSVSINNASAAEIAETLSGIGLAKAEAIVSYREENGNFESVEQLEMVKGIGPATIERNRDRIALQ
;
A
#
# COMPACT_ATOMS: atom_id res chain seq x y z
N MET A 1 -43.21 41.40 12.36
CA MET A 1 -42.66 41.29 12.50
C MET A 1 -41.87 40.52 12.96
N LYS A 2 -41.54 40.34 13.33
CA LYS A 2 -40.90 39.71 13.85
C LYS A 2 -40.65 38.51 13.53
N LEU A 3 -40.86 37.99 13.46
CA LEU A 3 -40.77 36.82 13.20
C LEU A 3 -39.76 36.34 12.52
N ILE A 4 -39.51 36.40 12.13
CA ILE A 4 -38.67 36.15 11.32
C ILE A 4 -37.57 35.60 11.70
N LEU A 5 -37.15 35.94 12.40
CA LEU A 5 -36.08 35.47 12.82
C LEU A 5 -35.91 34.19 12.89
N ALA A 6 -36.56 33.74 13.20
CA ALA A 6 -36.41 32.44 13.41
C ALA A 6 -35.68 31.85 12.49
N VAL A 7 -35.92 31.83 11.70
CA VAL A 7 -35.26 31.27 10.74
C VAL A 7 -34.04 31.01 10.88
N VAL A 8 -33.49 31.68 10.88
CA VAL A 8 -32.22 31.46 10.93
C VAL A 8 -31.82 30.39 11.46
N ALA A 9 -32.04 30.28 12.36
CA ALA A 9 -31.52 29.24 12.98
C ALA A 9 -31.17 28.18 12.17
N LEU A 10 -31.59 27.67 12.05
CA LEU A 10 -31.35 26.58 11.43
C LEU A 10 -30.27 26.39 10.73
N CYS A 11 -30.17 26.67 10.19
CA CYS A 11 -29.20 26.48 9.34
C CYS A 11 -28.13 25.91 9.85
N LEU A 12 -27.71 26.24 10.37
CA LEU A 12 -26.59 25.75 10.73
C LEU A 12 -26.40 24.51 10.74
N SER A 13 -26.87 24.16 11.13
CA SER A 13 -26.64 22.95 11.37
C SER A 13 -25.94 22.31 10.49
N VAL A 14 -25.94 22.16 10.11
CA VAL A 14 -25.35 21.48 9.25
C VAL A 14 -24.20 20.96 9.32
N GLY A 15 -23.92 20.92 9.45
CA GLY A 15 -22.92 20.39 9.45
C GLY A 15 -22.21 19.68 9.28
N PHE A 16 -21.98 19.34 9.25
CA PHE A 16 -21.27 18.69 9.13
C PHE A 16 -20.79 17.77 9.22
N THR A 17 -20.58 17.38 9.21
CA THR A 17 -20.19 16.46 9.39
C THR A 17 -19.40 15.75 8.98
N LEU A 18 -19.00 15.43 8.86
CA LEU A 18 -18.34 14.78 8.52
C LEU A 18 -17.75 13.98 8.61
N PRO A 19 -17.76 13.55 8.74
CA PRO A 19 -17.33 12.68 8.92
C PRO A 19 -16.44 12.04 8.34
N ALA A 20 -16.42 11.82 7.96
CA ALA A 20 -15.47 11.45 7.20
C ALA A 20 -14.58 10.77 7.86
N VAL A 21 -14.41 10.78 8.61
CA VAL A 21 -13.55 10.23 9.29
C VAL A 21 -13.39 8.96 9.25
N ALA A 22 -14.23 8.44 9.21
CA ALA A 22 -14.11 7.18 9.20
C ALA A 22 -13.04 6.59 8.62
N GLU A 23 -12.89 6.67 7.64
CA GLU A 23 -11.93 6.01 7.01
C GLU A 23 -10.77 6.04 7.61
N ILE A 24 -10.63 6.68 8.37
CA ILE A 24 -9.51 6.70 8.93
C ILE A 24 -8.94 5.53 9.30
N ASP A 25 -9.57 4.65 9.75
CA ASP A 25 -8.93 3.59 10.19
C ASP A 25 -8.27 2.92 9.14
N ALA A 26 -8.39 3.25 8.09
CA ALA A 26 -7.70 2.58 7.09
C ALA A 26 -6.31 3.01 7.18
N THR A 27 -5.52 2.37 7.85
CA THR A 27 -4.16 2.72 7.79
C THR A 27 -3.68 2.45 6.43
N PRO A 28 -3.01 3.31 5.84
CA PRO A 28 -2.52 3.13 4.49
C PRO A 28 -1.58 1.97 4.47
N GLN A 29 -1.79 1.08 3.59
CA GLN A 29 -0.90 0.00 3.40
C GLN A 29 0.21 0.46 2.53
N VAL A 30 1.40 0.42 3.02
CA VAL A 30 2.55 0.78 2.20
C VAL A 30 2.86 -0.42 1.33
N SER A 31 2.85 -0.24 0.04
CA SER A 31 3.17 -1.31 -0.88
C SER A 31 4.31 -0.89 -1.78
N VAL A 32 4.99 -1.86 -2.36
CA VAL A 32 6.09 -1.59 -3.24
C VAL A 32 5.82 -2.29 -4.57
N SER A 33 6.15 -1.61 -5.66
CA SER A 33 5.97 -2.17 -6.98
C SER A 33 7.16 -3.08 -7.27
N ILE A 34 6.93 -4.38 -7.26
CA ILE A 34 8.01 -5.32 -7.38
C ILE A 34 8.66 -5.24 -8.74
N ASN A 35 7.94 -4.79 -9.74
CA ASN A 35 8.48 -4.71 -11.10
C ASN A 35 9.15 -3.38 -11.40
N ASN A 36 8.96 -2.37 -10.57
CA ASN A 36 9.50 -1.06 -10.86
C ASN A 36 10.35 -0.45 -9.76
N ALA A 37 10.23 -0.94 -8.56
CA ALA A 37 10.93 -0.33 -7.42
C ALA A 37 12.42 -0.65 -7.45
N SER A 38 13.19 0.17 -6.77
CA SER A 38 14.60 -0.11 -6.63
C SER A 38 14.81 -1.15 -5.54
N ALA A 39 15.98 -1.74 -5.49
CA ALA A 39 16.29 -2.70 -4.45
C ALA A 39 16.16 -2.07 -3.07
N ALA A 40 16.57 -0.81 -2.92
CA ALA A 40 16.45 -0.15 -1.63
C ALA A 40 15.00 0.00 -1.21
N GLU A 41 14.13 0.37 -2.14
CA GLU A 41 12.72 0.49 -1.82
C GLU A 41 12.11 -0.84 -1.43
N ILE A 42 12.47 -1.89 -2.12
CA ILE A 42 11.97 -3.21 -1.81
C ILE A 42 12.43 -3.63 -0.42
N ALA A 43 13.70 -3.42 -0.12
CA ALA A 43 14.24 -3.80 1.17
C ALA A 43 13.60 -3.03 2.31
N GLU A 44 13.27 -1.78 2.08
CA GLU A 44 12.66 -0.97 3.12
C GLU A 44 11.21 -1.31 3.36
N THR A 45 10.52 -1.75 2.34
CA THR A 45 9.09 -1.99 2.45
C THR A 45 8.76 -3.39 2.90
N LEU A 46 9.51 -4.37 2.43
CA LEU A 46 9.18 -5.77 2.69
C LEU A 46 9.93 -6.29 3.90
N SER A 47 9.21 -7.03 4.70
CA SER A 47 9.75 -7.57 5.92
C SER A 47 10.55 -8.82 5.65
N GLY A 48 11.70 -8.93 6.24
CA GLY A 48 12.52 -10.13 6.07
C GLY A 48 13.26 -10.20 4.76
N ILE A 49 13.22 -9.15 3.96
CA ILE A 49 13.96 -9.11 2.72
C ILE A 49 15.00 -8.03 2.87
N GLY A 50 16.24 -8.42 3.04
CA GLY A 50 17.31 -7.46 3.12
C GLY A 50 17.73 -7.01 1.76
N LEU A 51 18.72 -6.15 1.72
CA LEU A 51 19.16 -5.57 0.47
C LEU A 51 19.64 -6.65 -0.51
N ALA A 52 20.34 -7.65 -0.03
CA ALA A 52 20.84 -8.68 -0.93
C ALA A 52 19.71 -9.42 -1.64
N LYS A 53 18.63 -9.73 -0.92
CA LYS A 53 17.52 -10.41 -1.55
C LYS A 53 16.75 -9.46 -2.45
N ALA A 54 16.69 -8.19 -2.05
CA ALA A 54 16.03 -7.20 -2.90
C ALA A 54 16.80 -7.03 -4.20
N GLU A 55 18.11 -7.05 -4.15
CA GLU A 55 18.90 -6.98 -5.36
C GLU A 55 18.69 -8.20 -6.22
N ALA A 56 18.50 -9.36 -5.60
CA ALA A 56 18.22 -10.56 -6.36
C ALA A 56 16.88 -10.47 -7.08
N ILE A 57 15.90 -9.82 -6.47
CA ILE A 57 14.62 -9.60 -7.12
C ILE A 57 14.81 -8.72 -8.36
N VAL A 58 15.56 -7.63 -8.20
CA VAL A 58 15.80 -6.73 -9.32
C VAL A 58 16.54 -7.45 -10.44
N SER A 59 17.55 -8.22 -10.10
CA SER A 59 18.28 -8.95 -11.11
C SER A 59 17.40 -9.96 -11.84
N TYR A 60 16.54 -10.63 -11.08
CA TYR A 60 15.68 -11.63 -11.69
C TYR A 60 14.75 -10.99 -12.71
N ARG A 61 14.14 -9.85 -12.35
CA ARG A 61 13.21 -9.24 -13.28
C ARG A 61 13.92 -8.68 -14.51
N GLU A 62 15.17 -8.26 -14.35
CA GLU A 62 15.92 -7.76 -15.47
C GLU A 62 16.35 -8.88 -16.42
N GLU A 63 16.56 -10.06 -15.89
CA GLU A 63 16.98 -11.15 -16.72
C GLU A 63 15.82 -11.98 -17.28
N ASN A 64 14.72 -12.02 -16.58
CA ASN A 64 13.62 -12.89 -16.93
C ASN A 64 12.33 -12.16 -17.29
N GLY A 65 12.32 -10.86 -17.17
CA GLY A 65 11.10 -10.11 -17.42
C GLY A 65 10.34 -9.88 -16.14
N ASN A 66 9.31 -9.07 -16.23
CA ASN A 66 8.53 -8.69 -15.06
C ASN A 66 7.87 -9.88 -14.41
N PHE A 67 7.68 -9.78 -13.11
CA PHE A 67 6.93 -10.79 -12.39
C PHE A 67 5.46 -10.67 -12.78
N GLU A 68 4.84 -11.79 -13.00
CA GLU A 68 3.44 -11.81 -13.39
C GLU A 68 2.53 -12.22 -12.25
N SER A 69 3.08 -12.69 -11.16
CA SER A 69 2.31 -13.01 -9.99
C SER A 69 3.21 -12.86 -8.78
N VAL A 70 2.61 -12.68 -7.63
CA VAL A 70 3.36 -12.58 -6.40
C VAL A 70 4.07 -13.88 -6.11
N GLU A 71 3.43 -15.00 -6.43
CA GLU A 71 4.02 -16.31 -6.20
C GLU A 71 5.29 -16.51 -6.98
N GLN A 72 5.42 -15.83 -8.09
CA GLN A 72 6.62 -15.99 -8.91
C GLN A 72 7.86 -15.52 -8.17
N LEU A 73 7.72 -14.75 -7.13
CA LEU A 73 8.87 -14.35 -6.34
C LEU A 73 9.61 -15.53 -5.73
N GLU A 74 8.97 -16.69 -5.64
CA GLU A 74 9.68 -17.86 -5.15
C GLU A 74 10.79 -18.30 -6.08
N MET A 75 10.78 -17.85 -7.31
CA MET A 75 11.84 -18.18 -8.24
C MET A 75 13.13 -17.42 -7.90
N VAL A 76 13.04 -16.43 -7.05
CA VAL A 76 14.21 -15.65 -6.68
C VAL A 76 14.90 -16.35 -5.52
N LYS A 77 16.21 -16.55 -5.66
CA LYS A 77 16.95 -17.23 -4.65
C LYS A 77 16.85 -16.53 -3.32
N GLY A 78 16.53 -17.25 -2.29
CA GLY A 78 16.41 -16.68 -0.95
C GLY A 78 15.01 -16.26 -0.57
N ILE A 79 14.05 -16.35 -1.47
CA ILE A 79 12.69 -15.97 -1.16
C ILE A 79 11.81 -17.20 -1.16
N GLY A 80 11.24 -17.50 -0.03
CA GLY A 80 10.37 -18.65 0.10
C GLY A 80 8.94 -18.29 0.31
N PRO A 81 8.08 -19.28 0.40
CA PRO A 81 6.64 -19.02 0.52
C PRO A 81 6.27 -18.27 1.81
N ALA A 82 6.99 -18.52 2.89
CA ALA A 82 6.66 -17.84 4.14
C ALA A 82 6.95 -16.35 4.04
N THR A 83 8.02 -16.00 3.36
CA THR A 83 8.35 -14.61 3.17
C THR A 83 7.31 -13.92 2.28
N ILE A 84 6.84 -14.62 1.26
CA ILE A 84 5.82 -14.07 0.39
C ILE A 84 4.53 -13.85 1.14
N GLU A 85 4.11 -14.83 1.94
CA GLU A 85 2.87 -14.68 2.68
C GLU A 85 2.93 -13.54 3.68
N ARG A 86 4.08 -13.37 4.30
CA ARG A 86 4.24 -12.32 5.27
C ARG A 86 4.13 -10.94 4.64
N ASN A 87 4.45 -10.85 3.36
CA ASN A 87 4.51 -9.57 2.69
C ASN A 87 3.43 -9.37 1.62
N ARG A 88 2.52 -10.32 1.49
CA ARG A 88 1.59 -10.29 0.36
C ARG A 88 0.83 -8.98 0.24
N ASP A 89 0.45 -8.40 1.35
CA ASP A 89 -0.31 -7.16 1.30
C ASP A 89 0.53 -5.95 0.94
N ARG A 90 1.84 -6.11 0.91
CA ARG A 90 2.73 -5.00 0.60
C ARG A 90 3.37 -5.12 -0.77
N ILE A 91 3.01 -6.14 -1.53
CA ILE A 91 3.59 -6.36 -2.84
C ILE A 91 2.58 -6.02 -3.92
N ALA A 92 2.96 -5.09 -4.78
CA ALA A 92 2.17 -4.79 -5.95
C ALA A 92 3.00 -5.18 -7.17
N LEU A 93 2.35 -5.61 -8.22
CA LEU A 93 3.10 -5.98 -9.41
C LEU A 93 3.41 -4.78 -10.27
N GLN A 94 2.61 -3.74 -10.20
CA GLN A 94 2.96 -2.59 -10.96
C GLN A 94 2.78 -1.33 -10.26
#